data_2dc4d8ded64dee01467ed2f89a7dc502
#
_entry.id   2dc4d8ded64dee01467ed2f89a7dc502
#
_cell.length_a   1.000
_cell.length_b   1.000
_cell.length_c   1.000
_cell.angle_alpha   90.00
_cell.angle_beta   90.00
_cell.angle_gamma   90.00
#
_symmetry.space_group_name_H-M   'P 1'
#
loop_
_entity.id
_entity.type
_entity.pdbx_description
1 polymer ?
#
loop_
_entity_poly.entity_id
_entity_poly.type
_entity_poly.pdbx_seq_one_letter_code
_entity_poly.pdbx_strand_id
1 'polypeptide(L)'
;MISGIIYMIGVIVMDFFYPTLYGICGIIIGSFLNVCILRIPEGQSFVTGRSHCPACKRQLYPFDMVPVLSFLFLGGKCRFCGKPISIQYPLVEAGTALLFFLCCLAKGPGAAAVIMCLFGSLLTVGAWIDARHMYIPDGISLSILILAAASLMILPLPDILSRMAGAAMCGGFLAVLRMLTKGGIGLGDVKLMASSGLLLGVKAGMAALLAAYVLAGLWCLIPLIRGRVNGRTRIPMVPFFAISLIAFGLWYREIMTWYMGLFLP
;
A
#
# COMPACT_ATOMS: atom_id res chain seq x y z
N MET A 1 -1.74 27.31 -35.84
CA MET A 1 -0.78 26.18 -35.78
C MET A 1 0.13 26.27 -34.55
N ILE A 2 0.78 27.39 -34.27
CA ILE A 2 1.67 27.61 -33.11
C ILE A 2 0.93 27.44 -31.76
N SER A 3 -0.31 27.96 -31.63
CA SER A 3 -1.08 27.86 -30.39
C SER A 3 -1.50 26.40 -30.07
N GLY A 4 -1.74 25.56 -31.06
CA GLY A 4 -2.00 24.14 -30.88
C GLY A 4 -0.78 23.34 -30.41
N ILE A 5 0.40 23.70 -30.91
CA ILE A 5 1.67 23.09 -30.47
C ILE A 5 1.99 23.47 -29.03
N ILE A 6 1.81 24.74 -28.65
CA ILE A 6 2.01 25.21 -27.26
C ILE A 6 1.04 24.51 -26.32
N TYR A 7 -0.23 24.35 -26.70
CA TYR A 7 -1.21 23.61 -25.90
C TYR A 7 -0.84 22.13 -25.72
N MET A 8 -0.45 21.45 -26.81
CA MET A 8 0.02 20.06 -26.74
C MET A 8 1.27 19.89 -25.87
N ILE A 9 2.24 20.78 -26.00
CA ILE A 9 3.46 20.76 -25.14
C ILE A 9 3.06 20.98 -23.67
N GLY A 10 2.16 21.93 -23.41
CA GLY A 10 1.64 22.19 -22.07
C GLY A 10 0.96 20.95 -21.45
N VAL A 11 0.14 20.27 -22.20
CA VAL A 11 -0.55 19.03 -21.74
C VAL A 11 0.48 17.92 -21.46
N ILE A 12 1.39 17.65 -22.39
CA ILE A 12 2.43 16.62 -22.22
C ILE A 12 3.32 16.91 -21.00
N VAL A 13 3.73 18.19 -20.84
CA VAL A 13 4.55 18.59 -19.68
C VAL A 13 3.80 18.39 -18.37
N MET A 14 2.51 18.75 -18.31
CA MET A 14 1.69 18.58 -17.13
C MET A 14 1.45 17.10 -16.80
N ASP A 15 1.24 16.25 -17.81
CA ASP A 15 1.00 14.81 -17.66
C ASP A 15 2.20 14.05 -17.11
N PHE A 16 3.43 14.54 -17.32
CA PHE A 16 4.64 13.92 -16.77
C PHE A 16 5.21 14.66 -15.55
N PHE A 17 5.05 15.96 -15.47
CA PHE A 17 5.61 16.76 -14.39
C PHE A 17 5.04 16.40 -13.01
N TYR A 18 3.72 16.42 -12.90
CA TYR A 18 3.07 16.12 -11.61
C TYR A 18 3.29 14.67 -11.15
N PRO A 19 3.09 13.63 -11.96
CA PRO A 19 3.40 12.26 -11.57
C PRO A 19 4.85 12.07 -11.13
N THR A 20 5.81 12.72 -11.84
CA THR A 20 7.24 12.67 -11.47
C THR A 20 7.47 13.34 -10.11
N LEU A 21 6.87 14.49 -9.85
CA LEU A 21 6.97 15.18 -8.56
C LEU A 21 6.39 14.30 -7.43
N TYR A 22 5.23 13.68 -7.65
CA TYR A 22 4.66 12.72 -6.71
C TYR A 22 5.59 11.53 -6.47
N GLY A 23 6.22 11.00 -7.53
CA GLY A 23 7.22 9.93 -7.42
C GLY A 23 8.42 10.32 -6.56
N ILE A 24 8.95 11.54 -6.74
CA ILE A 24 10.04 12.07 -5.90
C ILE A 24 9.61 12.19 -4.44
N CYS A 25 8.41 12.71 -4.17
CA CYS A 25 7.85 12.72 -2.83
C CYS A 25 7.70 11.29 -2.28
N GLY A 26 7.28 10.35 -3.13
CA GLY A 26 7.14 8.94 -2.79
C GLY A 26 8.46 8.29 -2.36
N ILE A 27 9.59 8.62 -2.98
CA ILE A 27 10.92 8.14 -2.57
C ILE A 27 11.22 8.59 -1.13
N ILE A 28 11.00 9.87 -0.82
CA ILE A 28 11.25 10.45 0.51
C ILE A 28 10.36 9.81 1.56
N ILE A 29 9.05 9.71 1.27
CA ILE A 29 8.10 9.06 2.16
C ILE A 29 8.46 7.58 2.34
N GLY A 30 8.85 6.85 1.28
CA GLY A 30 9.28 5.45 1.35
C GLY A 30 10.42 5.20 2.33
N SER A 31 11.39 6.12 2.40
CA SER A 31 12.46 6.06 3.39
C SER A 31 11.91 6.17 4.83
N PHE A 32 10.94 7.05 5.06
CA PHE A 32 10.24 7.15 6.35
C PHE A 32 9.39 5.89 6.64
N LEU A 33 8.72 5.31 5.64
CA LEU A 33 7.96 4.08 5.82
C LEU A 33 8.85 2.93 6.30
N ASN A 34 10.10 2.83 5.85
CA ASN A 34 11.06 1.85 6.36
C ASN A 34 11.30 2.01 7.87
N VAL A 35 11.36 3.24 8.37
CA VAL A 35 11.46 3.49 9.82
C VAL A 35 10.21 2.99 10.55
N CYS A 36 9.02 3.26 10.01
CA CYS A 36 7.76 2.78 10.57
C CYS A 36 7.70 1.24 10.59
N ILE A 37 8.05 0.58 9.49
CA ILE A 37 8.05 -0.89 9.34
C ILE A 37 8.94 -1.55 10.40
N LEU A 38 10.08 -0.95 10.73
CA LEU A 38 11.02 -1.53 11.69
C LEU A 38 10.67 -1.20 13.15
N ARG A 39 10.26 0.03 13.43
CA ARG A 39 10.07 0.52 14.79
C ARG A 39 8.72 0.23 15.42
N ILE A 40 7.64 0.24 14.60
CA ILE A 40 6.28 -0.01 15.11
C ILE A 40 6.18 -1.40 15.77
N PRO A 41 6.69 -2.51 15.17
CA PRO A 41 6.63 -3.82 15.82
C PRO A 41 7.43 -3.91 17.12
N GLU A 42 8.49 -3.11 17.24
CA GLU A 42 9.35 -3.08 18.44
C GLU A 42 8.83 -2.11 19.52
N GLY A 43 7.68 -1.44 19.30
CA GLY A 43 7.13 -0.43 20.21
C GLY A 43 8.00 0.82 20.35
N GLN A 44 8.93 1.05 19.41
CA GLN A 44 9.81 2.21 19.41
C GLN A 44 9.17 3.43 18.74
N SER A 45 9.56 4.64 19.18
CA SER A 45 9.13 5.88 18.55
C SER A 45 9.67 5.96 17.10
N PHE A 46 8.77 6.18 16.14
CA PHE A 46 9.13 6.43 14.74
C PHE A 46 9.33 7.94 14.44
N VAL A 47 9.01 8.81 15.40
CA VAL A 47 9.16 10.27 15.27
C VAL A 47 10.52 10.73 15.80
N THR A 48 11.00 10.11 16.88
CA THR A 48 12.25 10.50 17.55
C THR A 48 13.35 9.47 17.33
N GLY A 49 14.58 9.94 17.25
CA GLY A 49 15.77 9.09 17.13
C GLY A 49 16.41 9.16 15.74
N ARG A 50 17.72 9.03 15.70
CA ARG A 50 18.53 9.07 14.48
C ARG A 50 18.65 7.68 13.86
N SER A 51 18.80 7.64 12.53
CA SER A 51 19.07 6.40 11.81
C SER A 51 20.49 5.91 12.09
N HIS A 52 20.63 4.62 12.35
CA HIS A 52 21.91 3.98 12.62
C HIS A 52 22.00 2.63 11.91
N CYS A 53 23.20 2.18 11.65
CA CYS A 53 23.42 0.85 11.11
C CYS A 53 23.02 -0.22 12.15
N PRO A 54 22.16 -1.19 11.82
CA PRO A 54 21.75 -2.22 12.79
C PRO A 54 22.91 -3.11 13.24
N ALA A 55 23.95 -3.23 12.43
CA ALA A 55 25.10 -4.09 12.72
C ALA A 55 26.17 -3.43 13.57
N CYS A 56 26.63 -2.22 13.21
CA CYS A 56 27.70 -1.54 13.95
C CYS A 56 27.21 -0.42 14.86
N LYS A 57 25.90 -0.15 14.89
CA LYS A 57 25.23 0.89 15.69
C LYS A 57 25.72 2.33 15.44
N ARG A 58 26.64 2.53 14.47
CA ARG A 58 27.05 3.87 14.07
C ARG A 58 25.91 4.63 13.43
N GLN A 59 25.81 5.90 13.76
CA GLN A 59 24.87 6.82 13.17
C GLN A 59 25.20 7.03 11.69
N LEU A 60 24.17 7.05 10.84
CA LEU A 60 24.30 7.28 9.41
C LEU A 60 24.44 8.77 9.12
N TYR A 61 25.25 9.11 8.12
CA TYR A 61 25.31 10.47 7.59
C TYR A 61 24.11 10.79 6.72
N PRO A 62 23.73 12.06 6.53
CA PRO A 62 22.62 12.45 5.64
C PRO A 62 22.75 11.88 4.22
N PHE A 63 23.96 11.83 3.68
CA PHE A 63 24.22 11.25 2.35
C PHE A 63 24.00 9.73 2.29
N ASP A 64 24.17 9.03 3.40
CA ASP A 64 23.90 7.58 3.48
C ASP A 64 22.40 7.27 3.59
N MET A 65 21.57 8.31 3.78
CA MET A 65 20.12 8.21 3.88
C MET A 65 19.40 8.71 2.63
N VAL A 66 20.14 9.12 1.56
CA VAL A 66 19.50 9.46 0.29
C VAL A 66 18.86 8.21 -0.30
N PRO A 67 17.51 8.18 -0.42
CA PRO A 67 16.81 6.94 -0.72
C PRO A 67 17.22 6.39 -2.10
N VAL A 68 17.27 5.06 -2.21
CA VAL A 68 17.68 4.30 -3.41
C VAL A 68 19.13 4.58 -3.81
N LEU A 69 19.49 5.87 -3.98
CA LEU A 69 20.82 6.27 -4.48
C LEU A 69 21.94 5.84 -3.54
N SER A 70 21.79 6.05 -2.23
CA SER A 70 22.82 5.64 -1.25
C SER A 70 23.05 4.12 -1.30
N PHE A 71 21.99 3.33 -1.45
CA PHE A 71 22.11 1.87 -1.58
C PHE A 71 22.91 1.49 -2.84
N LEU A 72 22.64 2.13 -3.97
CA LEU A 72 23.35 1.87 -5.22
C LEU A 72 24.83 2.30 -5.13
N PHE A 73 25.12 3.52 -4.64
CA PHE A 73 26.48 4.03 -4.54
C PHE A 73 27.34 3.27 -3.52
N LEU A 74 26.73 2.72 -2.45
CA LEU A 74 27.42 1.91 -1.44
C LEU A 74 27.47 0.42 -1.81
N GLY A 75 26.95 0.03 -2.98
CA GLY A 75 26.89 -1.38 -3.41
C GLY A 75 26.12 -2.26 -2.42
N GLY A 76 25.08 -1.72 -1.78
CA GLY A 76 24.25 -2.43 -0.81
C GLY A 76 24.96 -2.77 0.52
N LYS A 77 26.04 -2.03 0.86
CA LYS A 77 26.85 -2.29 2.07
C LYS A 77 26.97 -1.05 2.95
N CYS A 78 27.09 -1.26 4.25
CA CYS A 78 27.35 -0.17 5.18
C CYS A 78 28.72 0.44 4.93
N ARG A 79 28.82 1.77 4.84
CA ARG A 79 30.06 2.52 4.65
C ARG A 79 31.12 2.22 5.72
N PHE A 80 30.70 1.95 6.96
CA PHE A 80 31.60 1.81 8.10
C PHE A 80 32.04 0.37 8.37
N CYS A 81 31.12 -0.59 8.29
CA CYS A 81 31.41 -1.97 8.67
C CYS A 81 31.34 -2.98 7.52
N GLY A 82 30.98 -2.53 6.31
CA GLY A 82 30.91 -3.39 5.13
C GLY A 82 29.78 -4.43 5.14
N LYS A 83 28.99 -4.54 6.22
CA LYS A 83 27.89 -5.50 6.29
C LYS A 83 26.78 -5.14 5.29
N PRO A 84 26.10 -6.15 4.68
CA PRO A 84 25.05 -5.91 3.70
C PRO A 84 23.86 -5.18 4.32
N ILE A 85 23.28 -4.26 3.54
CA ILE A 85 22.03 -3.55 3.84
C ILE A 85 20.89 -4.36 3.23
N SER A 86 19.79 -4.52 3.97
CA SER A 86 18.61 -5.24 3.49
C SER A 86 18.05 -4.60 2.23
N ILE A 87 17.73 -5.43 1.22
CA ILE A 87 17.08 -5.01 -0.03
C ILE A 87 15.66 -4.43 0.20
N GLN A 88 15.08 -4.66 1.37
CA GLN A 88 13.81 -4.04 1.76
C GLN A 88 13.85 -2.52 1.62
N TYR A 89 14.96 -1.87 2.03
CA TYR A 89 15.06 -0.41 1.99
C TYR A 89 14.82 0.14 0.59
N PRO A 90 15.60 -0.21 -0.43
CA PRO A 90 15.37 0.29 -1.78
C PRO A 90 14.05 -0.22 -2.39
N LEU A 91 13.55 -1.39 -2.03
CA LEU A 91 12.27 -1.89 -2.52
C LEU A 91 11.09 -1.08 -2.00
N VAL A 92 11.06 -0.73 -0.72
CA VAL A 92 10.00 0.12 -0.15
C VAL A 92 10.09 1.52 -0.73
N GLU A 93 11.27 2.09 -0.86
CA GLU A 93 11.50 3.43 -1.41
C GLU A 93 11.05 3.53 -2.87
N ALA A 94 11.53 2.62 -3.72
CA ALA A 94 11.14 2.58 -5.13
C ALA A 94 9.65 2.20 -5.32
N GLY A 95 9.14 1.26 -4.52
CA GLY A 95 7.74 0.86 -4.55
C GLY A 95 6.80 2.01 -4.15
N THR A 96 7.18 2.80 -3.14
CA THR A 96 6.39 3.97 -2.73
C THR A 96 6.48 5.10 -3.77
N ALA A 97 7.64 5.27 -4.42
CA ALA A 97 7.78 6.20 -5.54
C ALA A 97 6.84 5.84 -6.70
N LEU A 98 6.84 4.58 -7.10
CA LEU A 98 5.96 4.07 -8.15
C LEU A 98 4.49 4.21 -7.75
N LEU A 99 4.13 3.88 -6.51
CA LEU A 99 2.78 4.06 -5.99
C LEU A 99 2.32 5.50 -6.11
N PHE A 100 3.12 6.47 -5.67
CA PHE A 100 2.77 7.89 -5.72
C PHE A 100 2.64 8.39 -7.15
N PHE A 101 3.58 7.98 -8.03
CA PHE A 101 3.51 8.26 -9.45
C PHE A 101 2.18 7.77 -10.06
N LEU A 102 1.81 6.51 -9.79
CA LEU A 102 0.59 5.89 -10.28
C LEU A 102 -0.68 6.53 -9.69
N CYS A 103 -0.65 6.94 -8.43
CA CYS A 103 -1.76 7.66 -7.79
C CYS A 103 -2.04 9.00 -8.51
N CYS A 104 -0.99 9.76 -8.82
CA CYS A 104 -1.12 11.01 -9.54
C CYS A 104 -1.58 10.78 -11.00
N LEU A 105 -1.03 9.77 -11.66
CA LEU A 105 -1.41 9.41 -13.03
C LEU A 105 -2.88 9.00 -13.14
N ALA A 106 -3.37 8.20 -12.18
CA ALA A 106 -4.75 7.66 -12.21
C ALA A 106 -5.81 8.66 -11.71
N LYS A 107 -5.48 9.55 -10.77
CA LYS A 107 -6.45 10.47 -10.12
C LYS A 107 -6.23 11.94 -10.46
N GLY A 108 -5.16 12.27 -11.19
CA GLY A 108 -4.72 13.65 -11.38
C GLY A 108 -4.06 14.25 -10.14
N PRO A 109 -3.38 15.42 -10.29
CA PRO A 109 -2.73 16.11 -9.18
C PRO A 109 -3.77 16.82 -8.30
N GLY A 110 -4.24 16.14 -7.23
CA GLY A 110 -5.25 16.70 -6.34
C GLY A 110 -5.47 15.86 -5.09
N ALA A 111 -6.51 16.23 -4.33
CA ALA A 111 -6.81 15.60 -3.04
C ALA A 111 -7.04 14.08 -3.14
N ALA A 112 -7.65 13.63 -4.24
CA ALA A 112 -7.89 12.20 -4.46
C ALA A 112 -6.57 11.42 -4.58
N ALA A 113 -5.58 11.94 -5.32
CA ALA A 113 -4.26 11.33 -5.42
C ALA A 113 -3.55 11.32 -4.07
N VAL A 114 -3.59 12.43 -3.32
CA VAL A 114 -2.97 12.51 -1.98
C VAL A 114 -3.58 11.49 -1.02
N ILE A 115 -4.90 11.38 -1.00
CA ILE A 115 -5.60 10.40 -0.15
C ILE A 115 -5.18 8.96 -0.53
N MET A 116 -5.07 8.65 -1.83
CA MET A 116 -4.60 7.34 -2.28
C MET A 116 -3.12 7.10 -1.97
N CYS A 117 -2.27 8.11 -2.03
CA CYS A 117 -0.88 8.03 -1.60
C CYS A 117 -0.75 7.70 -0.10
N LEU A 118 -1.51 8.39 0.75
CA LEU A 118 -1.53 8.14 2.20
C LEU A 118 -2.10 6.74 2.50
N PHE A 119 -3.19 6.37 1.85
CA PHE A 119 -3.78 5.04 1.98
C PHE A 119 -2.81 3.94 1.58
N GLY A 120 -2.20 4.05 0.42
CA GLY A 120 -1.21 3.07 -0.06
C GLY A 120 0.05 3.02 0.81
N SER A 121 0.47 4.14 1.41
CA SER A 121 1.57 4.17 2.38
C SER A 121 1.25 3.37 3.63
N LEU A 122 0.05 3.54 4.21
CA LEU A 122 -0.42 2.78 5.37
C LEU A 122 -0.53 1.28 5.05
N LEU A 123 -1.06 0.94 3.87
CA LEU A 123 -1.11 -0.45 3.41
C LEU A 123 0.29 -1.04 3.20
N THR A 124 1.25 -0.29 2.68
CA THR A 124 2.63 -0.73 2.50
C THR A 124 3.26 -1.07 3.86
N VAL A 125 3.11 -0.21 4.87
CA VAL A 125 3.61 -0.49 6.22
C VAL A 125 2.94 -1.75 6.79
N GLY A 126 1.62 -1.85 6.69
CA GLY A 126 0.86 -3.01 7.16
C GLY A 126 1.29 -4.31 6.48
N ALA A 127 1.47 -4.28 5.16
CA ALA A 127 1.88 -5.44 4.37
C ALA A 127 3.27 -5.96 4.77
N TRP A 128 4.24 -5.07 4.98
CA TRP A 128 5.58 -5.46 5.41
C TRP A 128 5.62 -5.98 6.86
N ILE A 129 4.82 -5.40 7.76
CA ILE A 129 4.70 -5.88 9.14
C ILE A 129 4.03 -7.26 9.16
N ASP A 130 2.91 -7.42 8.46
CA ASP A 130 2.19 -8.70 8.39
C ASP A 130 3.05 -9.80 7.75
N ALA A 131 3.76 -9.50 6.68
CA ALA A 131 4.65 -10.46 6.02
C ALA A 131 5.78 -10.99 6.93
N ARG A 132 6.16 -10.24 7.97
CA ARG A 132 7.24 -10.62 8.90
C ARG A 132 6.75 -11.14 10.24
N HIS A 133 5.71 -10.52 10.76
CA HIS A 133 5.26 -10.71 12.14
C HIS A 133 3.89 -11.36 12.25
N MET A 134 3.16 -11.54 11.13
CA MET A 134 1.83 -12.15 11.06
C MET A 134 0.80 -11.43 11.96
N TYR A 135 0.90 -10.10 12.07
CA TYR A 135 -0.09 -9.27 12.75
C TYR A 135 -0.19 -7.87 12.13
N ILE A 136 -1.33 -7.23 12.32
CA ILE A 136 -1.61 -5.87 11.85
C ILE A 136 -1.70 -4.95 13.06
N PRO A 137 -0.84 -3.93 13.20
CA PRO A 137 -0.98 -2.93 14.25
C PRO A 137 -2.31 -2.19 14.15
N ASP A 138 -3.06 -2.10 15.25
CA ASP A 138 -4.36 -1.43 15.28
C ASP A 138 -4.28 0.04 14.82
N GLY A 139 -3.14 0.70 15.07
CA GLY A 139 -2.88 2.05 14.61
C GLY A 139 -2.98 2.23 13.08
N ILE A 140 -2.65 1.20 12.29
CA ILE A 140 -2.78 1.25 10.82
C ILE A 140 -4.26 1.29 10.42
N SER A 141 -5.07 0.36 10.94
CA SER A 141 -6.50 0.33 10.65
C SER A 141 -7.21 1.59 11.13
N LEU A 142 -6.82 2.11 12.30
CA LEU A 142 -7.33 3.37 12.84
C LEU A 142 -6.93 4.57 11.96
N SER A 143 -5.70 4.63 11.48
CA SER A 143 -5.24 5.70 10.59
C SER A 143 -5.99 5.66 9.25
N ILE A 144 -6.25 4.48 8.71
CA ILE A 144 -7.08 4.33 7.49
C ILE A 144 -8.52 4.78 7.77
N LEU A 145 -9.09 4.44 8.93
CA LEU A 145 -10.43 4.87 9.33
C LEU A 145 -10.52 6.41 9.42
N ILE A 146 -9.54 7.06 10.05
CA ILE A 146 -9.46 8.51 10.13
C ILE A 146 -9.33 9.13 8.74
N LEU A 147 -8.48 8.58 7.88
CA LEU A 147 -8.31 9.03 6.51
C LEU A 147 -9.61 8.88 5.70
N ALA A 148 -10.32 7.76 5.88
CA ALA A 148 -11.61 7.51 5.25
C ALA A 148 -12.66 8.52 5.71
N ALA A 149 -12.74 8.80 7.02
CA ALA A 149 -13.64 9.81 7.58
C ALA A 149 -13.32 11.23 7.05
N ALA A 150 -12.05 11.62 7.03
CA ALA A 150 -11.62 12.90 6.47
C ALA A 150 -11.96 13.02 4.97
N SER A 151 -11.81 11.93 4.22
CA SER A 151 -12.11 11.89 2.79
C SER A 151 -13.59 12.10 2.47
N LEU A 152 -14.52 11.84 3.41
CA LEU A 152 -15.95 12.12 3.25
C LEU A 152 -16.23 13.61 3.04
N MET A 153 -15.42 14.46 3.66
CA MET A 153 -15.57 15.92 3.55
C MET A 153 -14.91 16.50 2.29
N ILE A 154 -13.95 15.76 1.71
CA ILE A 154 -13.10 16.26 0.62
C ILE A 154 -13.53 15.70 -0.73
N LEU A 155 -13.93 14.42 -0.77
CA LEU A 155 -14.25 13.71 -2.00
C LEU A 155 -15.76 13.44 -2.10
N PRO A 156 -16.43 13.88 -3.17
CA PRO A 156 -17.87 13.66 -3.36
C PRO A 156 -18.20 12.20 -3.70
N LEU A 157 -17.26 11.46 -4.26
CA LEU A 157 -17.44 10.06 -4.69
C LEU A 157 -16.39 9.15 -4.07
N PRO A 158 -16.76 7.89 -3.71
CA PRO A 158 -18.11 7.34 -3.66
C PRO A 158 -19.03 8.10 -2.71
N ASP A 159 -20.36 8.00 -2.90
CA ASP A 159 -21.35 8.56 -1.99
C ASP A 159 -21.31 7.94 -0.59
N ILE A 160 -21.79 8.63 0.43
CA ILE A 160 -21.71 8.23 1.82
C ILE A 160 -22.36 6.86 2.07
N LEU A 161 -23.50 6.58 1.42
CA LEU A 161 -24.21 5.31 1.55
C LEU A 161 -23.36 4.14 1.05
N SER A 162 -22.72 4.30 -0.13
CA SER A 162 -21.80 3.31 -0.68
C SER A 162 -20.59 3.08 0.22
N ARG A 163 -20.07 4.12 0.87
CA ARG A 163 -18.94 4.01 1.80
C ARG A 163 -19.32 3.27 3.08
N MET A 164 -20.46 3.61 3.67
CA MET A 164 -20.97 2.93 4.86
C MET A 164 -21.30 1.45 4.55
N ALA A 165 -21.95 1.19 3.42
CA ALA A 165 -22.19 -0.17 2.94
C ALA A 165 -20.86 -0.91 2.67
N GLY A 166 -19.85 -0.24 2.13
CA GLY A 166 -18.52 -0.81 1.91
C GLY A 166 -17.85 -1.25 3.21
N ALA A 167 -17.89 -0.40 4.24
CA ALA A 167 -17.37 -0.76 5.56
C ALA A 167 -18.10 -1.98 6.15
N ALA A 168 -19.44 -1.93 6.12
CA ALA A 168 -20.28 -3.01 6.67
C ALA A 168 -20.10 -4.33 5.90
N MET A 169 -20.05 -4.30 4.57
CA MET A 169 -19.93 -5.51 3.77
C MET A 169 -18.52 -6.10 3.80
N CYS A 170 -17.47 -5.29 3.62
CA CYS A 170 -16.09 -5.80 3.66
C CYS A 170 -15.71 -6.32 5.06
N GLY A 171 -15.97 -5.51 6.09
CA GLY A 171 -15.70 -5.92 7.48
C GLY A 171 -16.64 -7.02 7.96
N GLY A 172 -17.94 -6.89 7.69
CA GLY A 172 -18.97 -7.87 8.08
C GLY A 172 -18.76 -9.23 7.43
N PHE A 173 -18.43 -9.28 6.15
CA PHE A 173 -18.11 -10.55 5.46
C PHE A 173 -16.95 -11.28 6.16
N LEU A 174 -15.85 -10.57 6.45
CA LEU A 174 -14.71 -11.17 7.15
C LEU A 174 -15.05 -11.52 8.61
N ALA A 175 -15.88 -10.72 9.28
CA ALA A 175 -16.34 -11.03 10.64
C ALA A 175 -17.16 -12.32 10.67
N VAL A 176 -18.08 -12.49 9.73
CA VAL A 176 -18.89 -13.74 9.58
C VAL A 176 -17.97 -14.92 9.28
N LEU A 177 -17.05 -14.78 8.32
CA LEU A 177 -16.08 -15.84 8.02
C LEU A 177 -15.21 -16.19 9.24
N ARG A 178 -14.81 -15.20 10.04
CA ARG A 178 -14.07 -15.42 11.28
C ARG A 178 -14.90 -16.23 12.28
N MET A 179 -16.19 -15.94 12.42
CA MET A 179 -17.10 -16.70 13.30
C MET A 179 -17.26 -18.14 12.82
N LEU A 180 -17.49 -18.34 11.52
CA LEU A 180 -17.64 -19.66 10.91
C LEU A 180 -16.37 -20.51 11.00
N THR A 181 -15.21 -19.89 10.86
CA THR A 181 -13.90 -20.56 10.94
C THR A 181 -13.33 -20.65 12.36
N LYS A 182 -14.13 -20.28 13.37
CA LYS A 182 -13.75 -20.28 14.80
C LYS A 182 -12.41 -19.57 15.04
N GLY A 183 -12.22 -18.39 14.42
CA GLY A 183 -11.03 -17.56 14.57
C GLY A 183 -9.95 -17.81 13.52
N GLY A 184 -10.24 -18.49 12.42
CA GLY A 184 -9.29 -18.71 11.31
C GLY A 184 -8.85 -17.42 10.60
N ILE A 185 -9.64 -16.33 10.70
CA ILE A 185 -9.31 -15.02 10.14
C ILE A 185 -8.88 -14.07 11.25
N GLY A 186 -7.86 -13.25 11.02
CA GLY A 186 -7.37 -12.25 11.96
C GLY A 186 -8.39 -11.13 12.22
N LEU A 187 -8.52 -10.66 13.48
CA LEU A 187 -9.30 -9.45 13.77
C LEU A 187 -8.71 -8.21 13.07
N GLY A 188 -7.40 -8.18 12.88
CA GLY A 188 -6.73 -7.12 12.15
C GLY A 188 -7.21 -7.01 10.70
N ASP A 189 -7.40 -8.15 10.01
CA ASP A 189 -7.94 -8.20 8.64
C ASP A 189 -9.36 -7.62 8.58
N VAL A 190 -10.20 -7.96 9.54
CA VAL A 190 -11.57 -7.43 9.64
C VAL A 190 -11.57 -5.92 9.79
N LYS A 191 -10.75 -5.38 10.71
CA LYS A 191 -10.63 -3.93 10.95
C LYS A 191 -10.06 -3.21 9.72
N LEU A 192 -9.01 -3.78 9.12
CA LEU A 192 -8.37 -3.23 7.92
C LEU A 192 -9.36 -3.15 6.76
N MET A 193 -10.09 -4.22 6.48
CA MET A 193 -11.04 -4.27 5.38
C MET A 193 -12.29 -3.42 5.63
N ALA A 194 -12.76 -3.29 6.86
CA ALA A 194 -13.84 -2.38 7.22
C ALA A 194 -13.45 -0.92 6.97
N SER A 195 -12.27 -0.48 7.45
CA SER A 195 -11.78 0.88 7.24
C SER A 195 -11.47 1.17 5.77
N SER A 196 -10.92 0.19 5.03
CA SER A 196 -10.66 0.31 3.59
C SER A 196 -11.94 0.36 2.77
N GLY A 197 -12.97 -0.41 3.14
CA GLY A 197 -14.29 -0.38 2.52
C GLY A 197 -15.00 0.96 2.73
N LEU A 198 -14.80 1.61 3.89
CA LEU A 198 -15.28 2.97 4.13
C LEU A 198 -14.62 3.99 3.18
N LEU A 199 -13.34 3.81 2.86
CA LEU A 199 -12.63 4.70 1.95
C LEU A 199 -13.06 4.50 0.49
N LEU A 200 -13.10 3.24 0.02
CA LEU A 200 -13.27 2.91 -1.40
C LEU A 200 -14.74 2.71 -1.82
N GLY A 201 -15.66 2.54 -0.86
CA GLY A 201 -17.04 2.19 -1.13
C GLY A 201 -17.25 0.70 -1.41
N VAL A 202 -18.53 0.30 -1.52
CA VAL A 202 -18.90 -1.12 -1.61
C VAL A 202 -18.35 -1.81 -2.87
N LYS A 203 -18.44 -1.16 -4.03
CA LYS A 203 -18.07 -1.80 -5.30
C LYS A 203 -16.58 -2.10 -5.37
N ALA A 204 -15.73 -1.08 -5.17
CA ALA A 204 -14.28 -1.24 -5.22
C ALA A 204 -13.76 -2.06 -4.04
N GLY A 205 -14.30 -1.87 -2.82
CA GLY A 205 -13.92 -2.61 -1.63
C GLY A 205 -14.19 -4.10 -1.73
N MET A 206 -15.40 -4.51 -2.16
CA MET A 206 -15.73 -5.93 -2.34
C MET A 206 -14.96 -6.58 -3.48
N ALA A 207 -14.79 -5.88 -4.60
CA ALA A 207 -13.98 -6.39 -5.72
C ALA A 207 -12.52 -6.60 -5.29
N ALA A 208 -11.94 -5.65 -4.55
CA ALA A 208 -10.60 -5.77 -4.00
C ALA A 208 -10.48 -6.93 -3.00
N LEU A 209 -11.48 -7.10 -2.14
CA LEU A 209 -11.53 -8.22 -1.18
C LEU A 209 -11.50 -9.57 -1.90
N LEU A 210 -12.36 -9.76 -2.90
CA LEU A 210 -12.41 -11.00 -3.69
C LEU A 210 -11.09 -11.24 -4.44
N ALA A 211 -10.56 -10.21 -5.11
CA ALA A 211 -9.29 -10.29 -5.83
C ALA A 211 -8.13 -10.66 -4.91
N ALA A 212 -8.09 -10.11 -3.68
CA ALA A 212 -7.05 -10.45 -2.70
C ALA A 212 -7.06 -11.94 -2.34
N TYR A 213 -8.24 -12.53 -2.14
CA TYR A 213 -8.34 -13.98 -1.87
C TYR A 213 -7.95 -14.82 -3.08
N VAL A 214 -8.32 -14.40 -4.29
CA VAL A 214 -7.86 -15.07 -5.53
C VAL A 214 -6.33 -15.01 -5.64
N LEU A 215 -5.73 -13.86 -5.45
CA LEU A 215 -4.27 -13.68 -5.49
C LEU A 215 -3.57 -14.52 -4.41
N ALA A 216 -4.09 -14.51 -3.19
CA ALA A 216 -3.56 -15.34 -2.11
C ALA A 216 -3.67 -16.84 -2.43
N GLY A 217 -4.81 -17.28 -2.97
CA GLY A 217 -5.02 -18.67 -3.41
C GLY A 217 -4.03 -19.08 -4.49
N LEU A 218 -3.86 -18.25 -5.53
CA LEU A 218 -2.88 -18.51 -6.60
C LEU A 218 -1.44 -18.57 -6.08
N TRP A 219 -1.08 -17.66 -5.16
CA TRP A 219 0.22 -17.70 -4.51
C TRP A 219 0.44 -19.00 -3.73
N CYS A 220 -0.60 -19.48 -3.04
CA CYS A 220 -0.52 -20.69 -2.21
C CYS A 220 -0.45 -21.98 -3.01
N LEU A 221 -0.86 -21.99 -4.28
CA LEU A 221 -0.79 -23.18 -5.13
C LEU A 221 0.64 -23.71 -5.26
N ILE A 222 1.63 -22.81 -5.45
CA ILE A 222 3.03 -23.21 -5.65
C ILE A 222 3.59 -23.94 -4.41
N PRO A 223 3.56 -23.38 -3.19
CA PRO A 223 4.05 -24.09 -2.01
C PRO A 223 3.18 -25.29 -1.62
N LEU A 224 1.89 -25.30 -1.96
CA LEU A 224 1.00 -26.44 -1.72
C LEU A 224 1.40 -27.64 -2.61
N ILE A 225 1.59 -27.42 -3.91
CA ILE A 225 2.03 -28.47 -4.86
C ILE A 225 3.42 -29.00 -4.46
N ARG A 226 4.28 -28.14 -3.89
CA ARG A 226 5.61 -28.54 -3.41
C ARG A 226 5.61 -29.21 -2.03
N GLY A 227 4.45 -29.42 -1.42
CA GLY A 227 4.32 -30.03 -0.09
C GLY A 227 4.91 -29.22 1.06
N ARG A 228 5.17 -27.90 0.82
CA ARG A 228 5.81 -27.01 1.81
C ARG A 228 4.84 -26.35 2.76
N VAL A 229 3.55 -26.36 2.46
CA VAL A 229 2.47 -25.79 3.28
C VAL A 229 1.35 -26.81 3.44
N ASN A 230 0.81 -26.85 4.65
CA ASN A 230 -0.38 -27.64 4.97
C ASN A 230 -1.56 -26.69 5.16
N GLY A 231 -2.80 -27.19 5.09
CA GLY A 231 -4.02 -26.40 5.28
C GLY A 231 -4.16 -25.67 6.64
N ARG A 232 -3.19 -25.82 7.55
CA ARG A 232 -3.09 -25.10 8.83
C ARG A 232 -2.01 -24.01 8.83
N THR A 233 -1.26 -23.85 7.74
CA THR A 233 -0.20 -22.84 7.67
C THR A 233 -0.82 -21.45 7.57
N ARG A 234 -0.43 -20.54 8.46
CA ARG A 234 -0.87 -19.14 8.38
C ARG A 234 -0.15 -18.42 7.26
N ILE A 235 -0.89 -17.61 6.53
CA ILE A 235 -0.40 -16.83 5.39
C ILE A 235 -0.66 -15.35 5.68
N PRO A 236 0.33 -14.47 5.49
CA PRO A 236 0.12 -13.03 5.62
C PRO A 236 -0.84 -12.56 4.52
N MET A 237 -2.02 -12.04 4.91
CA MET A 237 -3.06 -11.63 3.95
C MET A 237 -2.92 -10.17 3.52
N VAL A 238 -2.32 -9.33 4.36
CA VAL A 238 -2.24 -7.88 4.09
C VAL A 238 -1.48 -7.52 2.82
N PRO A 239 -0.39 -8.22 2.40
CA PRO A 239 0.22 -7.96 1.10
C PRO A 239 -0.76 -8.10 -0.08
N PHE A 240 -1.63 -9.11 -0.06
CA PHE A 240 -2.64 -9.34 -1.10
C PHE A 240 -3.76 -8.29 -1.02
N PHE A 241 -4.22 -7.94 0.19
CA PHE A 241 -5.15 -6.84 0.39
C PHE A 241 -4.56 -5.52 -0.12
N ALA A 242 -3.30 -5.22 0.17
CA ALA A 242 -2.65 -3.98 -0.26
C ALA A 242 -2.63 -3.85 -1.78
N ILE A 243 -2.17 -4.89 -2.49
CA ILE A 243 -2.13 -4.90 -3.96
C ILE A 243 -3.53 -4.70 -4.54
N SER A 244 -4.52 -5.46 -4.06
CA SER A 244 -5.89 -5.41 -4.58
C SER A 244 -6.57 -4.08 -4.24
N LEU A 245 -6.47 -3.58 -3.00
CA LEU A 245 -7.08 -2.33 -2.58
C LEU A 245 -6.51 -1.13 -3.34
N ILE A 246 -5.19 -1.11 -3.60
CA ILE A 246 -4.55 -0.07 -4.40
C ILE A 246 -5.03 -0.17 -5.86
N ALA A 247 -5.00 -1.35 -6.46
CA ALA A 247 -5.41 -1.54 -7.85
C ALA A 247 -6.87 -1.13 -8.07
N PHE A 248 -7.80 -1.62 -7.26
CA PHE A 248 -9.21 -1.27 -7.39
C PHE A 248 -9.51 0.16 -6.91
N GLY A 249 -8.75 0.70 -5.98
CA GLY A 249 -8.86 2.12 -5.60
C GLY A 249 -8.45 3.07 -6.73
N LEU A 250 -7.47 2.69 -7.53
CA LEU A 250 -6.99 3.49 -8.65
C LEU A 250 -7.80 3.25 -9.93
N TRP A 251 -8.03 1.99 -10.30
CA TRP A 251 -8.53 1.59 -11.63
C TRP A 251 -9.78 0.69 -11.59
N TYR A 252 -10.68 0.90 -10.61
CA TYR A 252 -11.90 0.09 -10.50
C TYR A 252 -12.70 0.03 -11.80
N ARG A 253 -12.91 1.20 -12.45
CA ARG A 253 -13.73 1.28 -13.67
C ARG A 253 -13.09 0.53 -14.83
N GLU A 254 -11.81 0.75 -15.04
CA GLU A 254 -11.02 0.15 -16.12
C GLU A 254 -10.96 -1.36 -15.96
N ILE A 255 -10.67 -1.84 -14.76
CA ILE A 255 -10.63 -3.28 -14.43
C ILE A 255 -12.00 -3.92 -14.66
N MET A 256 -13.08 -3.28 -14.20
CA MET A 256 -14.43 -3.81 -14.39
C MET A 256 -14.87 -3.78 -15.86
N THR A 257 -14.55 -2.73 -16.60
CA THR A 257 -14.85 -2.65 -18.03
C THR A 257 -14.12 -3.74 -18.82
N TRP A 258 -12.83 -3.94 -18.52
CA TRP A 258 -12.05 -5.01 -19.12
C TRP A 258 -12.62 -6.40 -18.78
N TYR A 259 -12.95 -6.65 -17.51
CA TYR A 259 -13.54 -7.91 -17.06
C TYR A 259 -14.88 -8.20 -17.73
N MET A 260 -15.77 -7.20 -17.77
CA MET A 260 -17.09 -7.36 -18.42
C MET A 260 -16.97 -7.58 -19.93
N GLY A 261 -16.01 -6.94 -20.59
CA GLY A 261 -15.73 -7.14 -22.01
C GLY A 261 -15.23 -8.56 -22.38
N LEU A 262 -14.74 -9.33 -21.40
CA LEU A 262 -14.38 -10.76 -21.61
C LEU A 262 -15.61 -11.66 -21.65
N PHE A 263 -16.72 -11.28 -21.02
CA PHE A 263 -17.90 -12.13 -20.87
C PHE A 263 -19.14 -11.59 -21.61
N LEU A 264 -19.13 -10.32 -21.99
CA LEU A 264 -20.22 -9.65 -22.71
C LEU A 264 -19.61 -8.97 -23.96
N PRO A 265 -19.38 -9.74 -25.04
CA PRO A 265 -18.85 -9.19 -26.30
C PRO A 265 -19.84 -8.22 -26.98
#